data_af2940af28b5e3fcb3bafc330a5bcb38
#
_entry.id   af2940af28b5e3fcb3bafc330a5bcb38
#
_cell.length_a   1.000
_cell.length_b   1.000
_cell.length_c   1.000
_cell.angle_alpha   90.00
_cell.angle_beta   90.00
_cell.angle_gamma   90.00
#
_symmetry.space_group_name_H-M   'P 1'
#
loop_
_entity.id
_entity.type
_entity.pdbx_description
1 polymer ?
#
loop_
_entity_poly.entity_id
_entity_poly.type
_entity_poly.pdbx_seq_one_letter_code
_entity_poly.pdbx_strand_id
1 'polypeptide(L)'
;MQRLFLSSFSLLLGVLSLYAFTKISPKASHSEITFPVMQELQGRVVSLDSVFFRYPYRLEVRGDRVVIEDLHGPDHYYHLYTYPDFRHLHSFGQRGEGPEEMQTVDDFYWNGQTLWALDNIKSELVRWELSDSRDKMLRKERIKLDKATFRALDIVPFQNNSFLIPNYSGDSRFCQVDRNGKLLKKWGEIPTERKDDLQKYPYAFGYGWRSFIDYAPKTGILVAATQFGEVMEIWNVKKNTHKVIKGKLDEPEFKILPEYAIPTGAVGHCDIQVTDRAIYVIYRGVSMKDDMLAHQKGKPLPQGGKTVRVFSLEGEPLKEYKLDHSVSGIWVMEGEGKMWALDVNSDEPLVEYKLK
;
A
#
# COMPACT_ATOMS: atom_id res chain seq x y z
N MET A 1 59.28 -26.82 22.13
CA MET A 1 59.75 -27.39 20.86
C MET A 1 58.65 -27.27 19.87
N GLN A 2 58.63 -26.20 19.06
CA GLN A 2 59.14 -26.19 17.68
C GLN A 2 58.55 -27.38 16.88
N ARG A 3 57.81 -27.29 15.80
CA ARG A 3 57.93 -26.52 14.54
C ARG A 3 56.61 -26.70 13.80
N LEU A 4 56.04 -25.68 13.16
CA LEU A 4 56.32 -25.23 11.81
C LEU A 4 55.98 -26.27 10.71
N PHE A 5 55.22 -25.98 9.76
CA PHE A 5 55.12 -25.20 8.61
C PHE A 5 54.22 -25.86 7.60
N LEU A 6 53.52 -25.04 6.92
CA LEU A 6 53.47 -24.62 5.51
C LEU A 6 52.63 -25.51 4.58
N SER A 7 51.66 -24.82 4.09
CA SER A 7 51.43 -24.43 2.68
C SER A 7 51.03 -25.52 1.71
N SER A 8 49.96 -25.28 1.09
CA SER A 8 49.94 -25.20 -0.38
C SER A 8 48.62 -24.64 -0.85
N PHE A 9 48.77 -23.54 -1.32
CA PHE A 9 48.20 -22.79 -2.45
C PHE A 9 48.00 -23.70 -3.65
N SER A 10 46.93 -23.39 -4.41
CA SER A 10 46.68 -23.72 -5.81
C SER A 10 45.90 -24.97 -6.11
N LEU A 11 44.60 -24.73 -6.45
CA LEU A 11 44.17 -24.98 -7.84
C LEU A 11 42.88 -24.24 -8.13
N LEU A 12 43.07 -23.09 -8.75
CA LEU A 12 42.05 -22.37 -9.49
C LEU A 12 41.90 -23.11 -10.82
N LEU A 13 40.79 -23.72 -11.11
CA LEU A 13 40.38 -24.09 -12.46
C LEU A 13 38.87 -24.12 -12.55
N GLY A 14 38.28 -23.05 -13.03
CA GLY A 14 37.61 -23.09 -14.29
C GLY A 14 36.28 -23.83 -14.28
N VAL A 15 35.26 -23.29 -13.61
CA VAL A 15 33.88 -23.57 -14.03
C VAL A 15 33.44 -22.41 -14.91
N LEU A 16 33.64 -22.57 -16.22
CA LEU A 16 32.90 -21.81 -17.22
C LEU A 16 31.42 -22.15 -17.04
N SER A 17 30.69 -21.34 -16.27
CA SER A 17 29.24 -21.35 -16.30
C SER A 17 28.83 -20.84 -17.68
N LEU A 18 28.32 -21.73 -18.52
CA LEU A 18 27.50 -21.37 -19.67
C LEU A 18 26.37 -20.47 -19.20
N TYR A 19 26.54 -19.17 -19.38
CA TYR A 19 25.44 -18.22 -19.39
C TYR A 19 24.57 -18.57 -20.60
N ALA A 20 23.52 -19.36 -20.37
CA ALA A 20 22.43 -19.44 -21.31
C ALA A 20 21.85 -18.03 -21.41
N PHE A 21 22.15 -17.34 -22.49
CA PHE A 21 21.45 -16.14 -22.89
C PHE A 21 19.99 -16.56 -23.14
N THR A 22 19.14 -16.43 -22.12
CA THR A 22 17.70 -16.43 -22.33
C THR A 22 17.43 -15.28 -23.29
N LYS A 23 16.92 -15.59 -24.48
CA LYS A 23 16.39 -14.59 -25.41
C LYS A 23 15.36 -13.79 -24.63
N ILE A 24 15.73 -12.55 -24.28
CA ILE A 24 14.77 -11.56 -23.81
C ILE A 24 13.91 -11.27 -25.04
N SER A 25 12.72 -11.84 -25.07
CA SER A 25 11.69 -11.41 -26.02
C SER A 25 11.49 -9.91 -25.83
N PRO A 26 11.45 -9.10 -26.88
CA PRO A 26 11.18 -7.68 -26.73
C PRO A 26 9.86 -7.53 -25.98
N LYS A 27 9.93 -6.91 -24.80
CA LYS A 27 8.78 -6.59 -23.97
C LYS A 27 7.81 -5.75 -24.80
N ALA A 28 6.55 -6.15 -24.90
CA ALA A 28 5.54 -5.31 -25.54
C ALA A 28 5.56 -3.96 -24.80
N SER A 29 5.89 -2.87 -25.47
CA SER A 29 5.90 -1.56 -24.85
C SER A 29 4.45 -1.10 -24.69
N HIS A 30 3.96 -1.13 -23.45
CA HIS A 30 2.70 -0.46 -23.14
C HIS A 30 2.89 1.05 -23.30
N SER A 31 1.84 1.71 -23.84
CA SER A 31 1.87 3.16 -24.03
C SER A 31 1.81 3.87 -22.68
N GLU A 32 2.45 5.03 -22.61
CA GLU A 32 2.29 5.94 -21.47
C GLU A 32 0.82 6.33 -21.31
N ILE A 33 0.29 6.27 -20.09
CA ILE A 33 -1.08 6.71 -19.82
C ILE A 33 -1.09 8.25 -19.93
N THR A 34 -1.86 8.77 -20.89
CA THR A 34 -1.96 10.20 -21.13
C THR A 34 -3.21 10.76 -20.43
N PHE A 35 -3.02 11.82 -19.65
CA PHE A 35 -4.09 12.50 -18.94
C PHE A 35 -4.49 13.77 -19.69
N PRO A 36 -5.78 13.98 -19.96
CA PRO A 36 -6.25 15.16 -20.69
C PRO A 36 -6.07 16.47 -19.92
N VAL A 37 -5.97 16.40 -18.59
CA VAL A 37 -5.77 17.55 -17.71
C VAL A 37 -4.57 17.29 -16.82
N MET A 38 -3.60 18.19 -16.86
CA MET A 38 -2.45 18.21 -15.93
C MET A 38 -2.48 19.52 -15.13
N GLN A 39 -2.32 19.42 -13.82
CA GLN A 39 -2.38 20.58 -12.93
C GLN A 39 -1.35 20.48 -11.81
N GLU A 40 -0.59 21.55 -11.59
CA GLU A 40 0.26 21.69 -10.42
C GLU A 40 -0.56 22.16 -9.22
N LEU A 41 -0.36 21.52 -8.07
CA LEU A 41 -0.97 21.91 -6.81
C LEU A 41 0.10 22.33 -5.81
N GLN A 42 -0.18 23.42 -5.11
CA GLN A 42 0.63 23.91 -4.00
C GLN A 42 -0.05 23.52 -2.69
N GLY A 43 0.67 22.77 -1.85
CA GLY A 43 0.20 22.32 -0.56
C GLY A 43 0.28 23.41 0.50
N ARG A 44 -0.69 23.42 1.39
CA ARG A 44 -0.66 24.18 2.63
C ARG A 44 -0.32 23.24 3.77
N VAL A 45 0.86 23.37 4.36
CA VAL A 45 1.26 22.59 5.55
C VAL A 45 0.36 22.96 6.72
N VAL A 46 -0.11 21.96 7.45
CA VAL A 46 -0.95 22.10 8.63
C VAL A 46 -0.22 21.48 9.81
N SER A 47 0.03 22.30 10.83
CA SER A 47 0.70 21.84 12.04
C SER A 47 -0.20 20.89 12.82
N LEU A 48 0.37 19.79 13.26
CA LEU A 48 -0.26 18.79 14.13
C LEU A 48 0.30 18.95 15.54
N ASP A 49 -0.55 19.37 16.47
CA ASP A 49 -0.18 19.51 17.87
C ASP A 49 0.10 18.16 18.56
N SER A 50 1.05 18.17 19.47
CA SER A 50 1.21 17.19 20.57
C SER A 50 1.71 15.79 20.21
N VAL A 51 1.93 15.44 18.95
CA VAL A 51 2.42 14.12 18.56
C VAL A 51 3.64 14.25 17.66
N PHE A 52 4.72 13.55 18.02
CA PHE A 52 5.87 13.40 17.14
C PHE A 52 5.68 12.15 16.29
N PHE A 53 5.46 12.34 15.00
CA PHE A 53 5.34 11.27 14.02
C PHE A 53 6.70 10.78 13.56
N ARG A 54 6.84 9.47 13.39
CA ARG A 54 8.03 8.87 12.76
C ARG A 54 7.79 8.46 11.32
N TYR A 55 6.61 7.93 11.03
CA TYR A 55 6.24 7.53 9.67
C TYR A 55 4.71 7.62 9.51
N PRO A 56 4.16 8.84 9.46
CA PRO A 56 2.73 9.06 9.26
C PRO A 56 2.35 8.59 7.85
N TYR A 57 1.55 7.54 7.76
CA TYR A 57 1.39 6.80 6.52
C TYR A 57 0.03 6.99 5.87
N ARG A 58 -1.04 6.81 6.63
CA ARG A 58 -2.43 6.96 6.17
C ARG A 58 -3.24 7.82 7.10
N LEU A 59 -4.29 8.44 6.57
CA LEU A 59 -5.27 9.18 7.35
C LEU A 59 -6.67 8.93 6.80
N GLU A 60 -7.66 8.94 7.70
CA GLU A 60 -9.07 8.95 7.34
C GLU A 60 -9.82 10.04 8.10
N VAL A 61 -10.64 10.82 7.37
CA VAL A 61 -11.53 11.83 7.93
C VAL A 61 -12.96 11.30 7.92
N ARG A 62 -13.62 11.29 9.08
CA ARG A 62 -15.03 10.85 9.21
C ARG A 62 -15.80 11.84 10.10
N GLY A 63 -16.65 12.65 9.46
CA GLY A 63 -17.38 13.71 10.16
C GLY A 63 -16.42 14.74 10.77
N ASP A 64 -16.44 14.87 12.09
CA ASP A 64 -15.64 15.83 12.86
C ASP A 64 -14.36 15.22 13.48
N ARG A 65 -13.91 14.09 12.98
CA ARG A 65 -12.74 13.35 13.48
C ARG A 65 -11.81 12.92 12.36
N VAL A 66 -10.54 12.80 12.71
CA VAL A 66 -9.46 12.26 11.86
C VAL A 66 -8.71 11.20 12.64
N VAL A 67 -8.38 10.10 12.00
CA VAL A 67 -7.40 9.14 12.48
C VAL A 67 -6.19 9.21 11.57
N ILE A 68 -5.00 9.34 12.15
CA ILE A 68 -3.70 9.26 11.45
C ILE A 68 -2.96 8.04 11.95
N GLU A 69 -2.48 7.23 11.02
CA GLU A 69 -1.63 6.07 11.29
C GLU A 69 -0.16 6.46 11.22
N ASP A 70 0.62 6.04 12.23
CA ASP A 70 2.08 6.14 12.26
C ASP A 70 2.70 4.74 12.31
N LEU A 71 3.19 4.23 11.17
CA LEU A 71 3.76 2.87 11.07
C LEU A 71 4.95 2.63 11.99
N HIS A 72 5.67 3.68 12.37
CA HIS A 72 6.87 3.59 13.21
C HIS A 72 6.74 4.37 14.51
N GLY A 73 5.53 4.73 14.91
CA GLY A 73 5.25 5.39 16.19
C GLY A 73 5.95 4.66 17.34
N PRO A 74 6.62 5.38 18.26
CA PRO A 74 7.39 4.72 19.32
C PRO A 74 6.50 3.97 20.31
N ASP A 75 5.34 4.54 20.65
CA ASP A 75 4.45 4.04 21.69
C ASP A 75 3.08 3.61 21.13
N HIS A 76 2.55 4.33 20.15
CA HIS A 76 1.24 4.09 19.57
C HIS A 76 1.29 4.20 18.05
N TYR A 77 0.41 3.46 17.40
CA TYR A 77 0.30 3.45 15.95
C TYR A 77 -0.77 4.40 15.40
N TYR A 78 -1.75 4.79 16.20
CA TYR A 78 -2.89 5.58 15.75
C TYR A 78 -3.10 6.81 16.63
N HIS A 79 -3.46 7.92 16.00
CA HIS A 79 -3.72 9.19 16.67
C HIS A 79 -5.05 9.77 16.20
N LEU A 80 -5.96 10.02 17.15
CA LEU A 80 -7.27 10.61 16.93
C LEU A 80 -7.19 12.12 17.11
N TYR A 81 -7.73 12.85 16.13
CA TYR A 81 -7.80 14.31 16.13
C TYR A 81 -9.22 14.81 15.88
N THR A 82 -9.47 16.07 16.24
CA THR A 82 -10.64 16.80 15.74
C THR A 82 -10.47 17.17 14.26
N TYR A 83 -11.59 17.41 13.57
CA TYR A 83 -11.61 17.99 12.23
C TYR A 83 -12.57 19.21 12.25
N PRO A 84 -12.23 20.34 11.64
CA PRO A 84 -11.03 20.58 10.80
C PRO A 84 -9.80 21.13 11.55
N ASP A 85 -9.84 21.28 12.87
CA ASP A 85 -8.83 22.00 13.65
C ASP A 85 -7.59 21.19 13.98
N PHE A 86 -7.62 19.87 13.76
CA PHE A 86 -6.54 18.91 14.04
C PHE A 86 -5.98 19.00 15.46
N ARG A 87 -6.84 19.18 16.47
CA ARG A 87 -6.43 19.08 17.87
C ARG A 87 -6.34 17.62 18.27
N HIS A 88 -5.20 17.21 18.83
CA HIS A 88 -5.00 15.84 19.32
C HIS A 88 -5.99 15.53 20.46
N LEU A 89 -6.59 14.34 20.40
CA LEU A 89 -7.53 13.83 21.41
C LEU A 89 -7.01 12.59 22.12
N HIS A 90 -6.51 11.62 21.37
CA HIS A 90 -6.17 10.32 21.92
C HIS A 90 -5.19 9.56 21.01
N SER A 91 -4.19 8.91 21.60
CA SER A 91 -3.32 7.94 20.92
C SER A 91 -3.70 6.55 21.36
N PHE A 92 -3.78 5.59 20.40
CA PHE A 92 -4.22 4.23 20.66
C PHE A 92 -3.49 3.23 19.75
N GLY A 93 -3.72 1.91 19.97
CA GLY A 93 -2.95 0.89 19.29
C GLY A 93 -1.53 0.86 19.83
N GLN A 94 -1.38 0.58 21.15
CA GLN A 94 -0.07 0.53 21.82
C GLN A 94 0.83 -0.47 21.12
N ARG A 95 2.06 -0.04 20.84
CA ARG A 95 3.10 -0.85 20.20
C ARG A 95 3.74 -1.79 21.21
N GLY A 96 3.88 -3.07 20.84
CA GLY A 96 4.59 -4.05 21.66
C GLY A 96 4.21 -5.49 21.34
N GLU A 97 4.79 -6.43 22.09
CA GLU A 97 4.60 -7.87 21.91
C GLU A 97 3.56 -8.47 22.86
N GLY A 98 3.13 -7.69 23.85
CA GLY A 98 2.15 -8.12 24.84
C GLY A 98 0.79 -8.50 24.24
N PRO A 99 -0.06 -9.19 25.02
CA PRO A 99 -1.36 -9.66 24.53
C PRO A 99 -2.32 -8.51 24.19
N GLU A 100 -2.10 -7.35 24.81
CA GLU A 100 -2.91 -6.16 24.62
C GLU A 100 -2.32 -5.19 23.58
N GLU A 101 -1.11 -5.44 23.13
CA GLU A 101 -0.32 -4.59 22.24
C GLU A 101 -0.39 -5.07 20.79
N MET A 102 -0.02 -4.22 19.86
CA MET A 102 0.10 -4.52 18.43
C MET A 102 1.58 -4.58 18.05
N GLN A 103 1.97 -5.60 17.28
CA GLN A 103 3.36 -5.73 16.83
C GLN A 103 3.62 -4.94 15.54
N THR A 104 2.63 -4.89 14.66
CA THR A 104 2.66 -4.08 13.45
C THR A 104 1.31 -3.45 13.20
N VAL A 105 1.32 -2.46 12.32
CA VAL A 105 0.13 -1.99 11.62
C VAL A 105 0.49 -1.93 10.14
N ASP A 106 -0.44 -2.32 9.30
CA ASP A 106 -0.22 -2.34 7.86
C ASP A 106 -1.33 -1.55 7.14
N ASP A 107 -2.52 -1.57 7.70
CA ASP A 107 -3.67 -0.83 7.21
C ASP A 107 -4.80 -0.79 8.24
N PHE A 108 -5.72 0.16 8.06
CA PHE A 108 -6.94 0.25 8.83
C PHE A 108 -8.12 0.71 7.98
N TYR A 109 -9.31 0.35 8.42
CA TYR A 109 -10.56 0.85 7.89
C TYR A 109 -11.39 1.47 9.01
N TRP A 110 -11.89 2.69 8.80
CA TRP A 110 -12.71 3.40 9.76
C TRP A 110 -14.02 3.91 9.13
N ASN A 111 -15.17 3.61 9.75
CA ASN A 111 -16.46 4.10 9.28
C ASN A 111 -16.96 5.33 10.03
N GLY A 112 -16.15 5.91 10.93
CA GLY A 112 -16.51 7.04 11.79
C GLY A 112 -16.97 6.66 13.19
N GLN A 113 -17.34 5.40 13.41
CA GLN A 113 -17.68 4.84 14.73
C GLN A 113 -16.76 3.68 15.09
N THR A 114 -16.59 2.74 14.16
CA THR A 114 -15.78 1.52 14.33
C THR A 114 -14.56 1.60 13.43
N LEU A 115 -13.38 1.34 14.01
CA LEU A 115 -12.13 1.19 13.31
C LEU A 115 -11.66 -0.26 13.42
N TRP A 116 -11.25 -0.81 12.28
CA TRP A 116 -10.63 -2.12 12.17
C TRP A 116 -9.18 -1.93 11.75
N ALA A 117 -8.26 -2.38 12.58
CA ALA A 117 -6.83 -2.31 12.34
C ALA A 117 -6.27 -3.70 12.08
N LEU A 118 -5.32 -3.80 11.17
CA LEU A 118 -4.66 -5.03 10.79
C LEU A 118 -3.30 -5.15 11.46
N ASP A 119 -3.10 -6.17 12.30
CA ASP A 119 -1.80 -6.58 12.83
C ASP A 119 -1.33 -7.82 12.06
N ASN A 120 -0.50 -7.62 11.08
CA ASN A 120 -0.03 -8.66 10.17
C ASN A 120 0.87 -9.71 10.88
N ILE A 121 1.75 -9.30 11.80
CA ILE A 121 2.61 -10.26 12.51
C ILE A 121 1.77 -11.17 13.41
N LYS A 122 0.83 -10.60 14.15
CA LYS A 122 -0.10 -11.39 14.95
C LYS A 122 -1.18 -12.06 14.11
N SER A 123 -1.32 -11.72 12.82
CA SER A 123 -2.42 -12.15 11.93
C SER A 123 -3.77 -11.93 12.59
N GLU A 124 -4.05 -10.71 13.00
CA GLU A 124 -5.24 -10.33 13.75
C GLU A 124 -5.86 -9.06 13.19
N LEU A 125 -7.20 -8.99 13.28
CA LEU A 125 -7.94 -7.75 13.19
C LEU A 125 -8.24 -7.27 14.60
N VAL A 126 -7.95 -6.01 14.87
CA VAL A 126 -8.26 -5.36 16.13
C VAL A 126 -9.39 -4.36 15.91
N ARG A 127 -10.49 -4.53 16.63
CA ARG A 127 -11.65 -3.64 16.55
C ARG A 127 -11.63 -2.60 17.66
N TRP A 128 -11.79 -1.35 17.25
CA TRP A 128 -11.91 -0.18 18.13
C TRP A 128 -13.23 0.51 17.89
N GLU A 129 -13.79 1.12 18.90
CA GLU A 129 -14.99 1.95 18.82
C GLU A 129 -14.75 3.33 19.40
N LEU A 130 -15.27 4.34 18.73
CA LEU A 130 -15.25 5.70 19.23
C LEU A 130 -16.14 5.80 20.46
N SER A 131 -15.64 6.40 21.54
CA SER A 131 -16.38 6.61 22.78
C SER A 131 -17.61 7.52 22.56
N ASP A 132 -18.58 7.49 23.46
CA ASP A 132 -19.77 8.35 23.39
C ASP A 132 -19.38 9.84 23.46
N SER A 133 -18.33 10.18 24.22
CA SER A 133 -17.74 11.54 24.26
C SER A 133 -16.95 11.91 22.99
N ARG A 134 -16.74 10.95 22.08
CA ARG A 134 -16.04 11.08 20.81
C ARG A 134 -14.59 11.61 20.92
N ASP A 135 -13.95 11.37 22.06
CA ASP A 135 -12.59 11.81 22.36
C ASP A 135 -11.57 10.66 22.50
N LYS A 136 -12.04 9.42 22.49
CA LYS A 136 -11.20 8.22 22.67
C LYS A 136 -11.62 7.08 21.75
N MET A 137 -10.66 6.27 21.37
CA MET A 137 -10.91 4.97 20.74
C MET A 137 -10.75 3.87 21.78
N LEU A 138 -11.79 3.06 21.96
CA LEU A 138 -11.87 1.98 22.94
C LEU A 138 -11.75 0.64 22.23
N ARG A 139 -10.73 -0.15 22.56
CA ARG A 139 -10.59 -1.48 22.00
C ARG A 139 -11.71 -2.39 22.48
N LYS A 140 -12.31 -3.11 21.57
CA LYS A 140 -13.43 -4.03 21.82
C LYS A 140 -13.06 -5.48 21.70
N GLU A 141 -12.31 -5.84 20.66
CA GLU A 141 -11.98 -7.23 20.40
C GLU A 141 -10.73 -7.38 19.54
N ARG A 142 -10.14 -8.56 19.57
CA ARG A 142 -9.09 -9.05 18.68
C ARG A 142 -9.59 -10.32 18.03
N ILE A 143 -9.44 -10.41 16.72
CA ILE A 143 -9.99 -11.49 15.91
C ILE A 143 -8.85 -12.10 15.14
N LYS A 144 -8.60 -13.39 15.39
CA LYS A 144 -7.57 -14.14 14.68
C LYS A 144 -8.01 -14.37 13.24
N LEU A 145 -7.15 -14.02 12.29
CA LEU A 145 -7.39 -14.31 10.90
C LEU A 145 -7.11 -15.78 10.57
N ASP A 146 -7.83 -16.30 9.58
CA ASP A 146 -7.58 -17.63 9.02
C ASP A 146 -6.12 -17.71 8.50
N LYS A 147 -5.48 -18.85 8.71
CA LYS A 147 -4.10 -19.09 8.27
C LYS A 147 -3.89 -18.94 6.76
N ALA A 148 -4.96 -19.05 5.98
CA ALA A 148 -4.92 -18.82 4.54
C ALA A 148 -4.74 -17.35 4.15
N THR A 149 -4.91 -16.40 5.10
CA THR A 149 -4.68 -14.96 4.89
C THR A 149 -3.23 -14.57 5.19
N PHE A 150 -2.30 -15.30 4.65
CA PHE A 150 -0.88 -15.12 4.86
C PHE A 150 -0.39 -13.72 4.46
N ARG A 151 0.32 -13.05 5.38
CA ARG A 151 0.90 -11.70 5.18
C ARG A 151 -0.12 -10.66 4.69
N ALA A 152 -1.28 -10.60 5.33
CA ALA A 152 -2.25 -9.54 5.06
C ALA A 152 -1.61 -8.15 5.28
N LEU A 153 -1.57 -7.31 4.25
CA LEU A 153 -0.95 -5.97 4.29
C LEU A 153 -1.92 -4.85 3.93
N ASP A 154 -3.18 -5.18 3.69
CA ASP A 154 -4.21 -4.23 3.36
C ASP A 154 -5.58 -4.85 3.66
N ILE A 155 -6.59 -4.03 3.95
CA ILE A 155 -7.92 -4.50 4.31
C ILE A 155 -8.99 -3.48 3.89
N VAL A 156 -10.03 -3.96 3.22
CA VAL A 156 -11.20 -3.13 2.93
C VAL A 156 -12.48 -3.83 3.38
N PRO A 157 -13.49 -3.06 3.85
CA PRO A 157 -14.82 -3.62 4.05
C PRO A 157 -15.38 -4.11 2.73
N PHE A 158 -16.07 -5.24 2.76
CA PHE A 158 -16.60 -5.83 1.55
C PHE A 158 -18.04 -6.31 1.74
N GLN A 159 -18.63 -6.85 0.67
CA GLN A 159 -20.01 -7.31 0.64
C GLN A 159 -20.35 -8.26 1.80
N ASN A 160 -21.64 -8.31 2.18
CA ASN A 160 -22.16 -9.23 3.20
C ASN A 160 -21.43 -9.15 4.55
N ASN A 161 -21.09 -7.93 4.97
CA ASN A 161 -20.45 -7.68 6.26
C ASN A 161 -19.12 -8.48 6.44
N SER A 162 -18.32 -8.53 5.39
CA SER A 162 -17.01 -9.20 5.33
C SER A 162 -15.89 -8.20 5.09
N PHE A 163 -14.66 -8.68 5.08
CA PHE A 163 -13.48 -7.96 4.64
C PHE A 163 -12.85 -8.63 3.43
N LEU A 164 -12.20 -7.83 2.60
CA LEU A 164 -11.34 -8.29 1.53
C LEU A 164 -9.90 -7.95 1.87
N ILE A 165 -9.02 -8.92 1.67
CA ILE A 165 -7.59 -8.85 1.96
C ILE A 165 -6.84 -9.31 0.72
N PRO A 166 -5.80 -8.60 0.24
CA PRO A 166 -4.94 -9.10 -0.82
C PRO A 166 -4.28 -10.43 -0.41
N ASN A 167 -4.22 -11.36 -1.34
CA ASN A 167 -3.66 -12.69 -1.07
C ASN A 167 -2.23 -12.79 -1.59
N TYR A 168 -1.29 -13.04 -0.67
CA TYR A 168 0.12 -13.15 -1.00
C TYR A 168 0.62 -14.60 -1.14
N SER A 169 -0.28 -15.60 -1.10
CA SER A 169 0.08 -16.98 -1.44
C SER A 169 0.18 -17.23 -2.95
N GLY A 170 -0.34 -16.31 -3.77
CA GLY A 170 -0.25 -16.35 -5.22
C GLY A 170 -1.25 -17.29 -5.92
N ASP A 171 -2.04 -18.04 -5.15
CA ASP A 171 -3.07 -18.95 -5.69
C ASP A 171 -4.40 -18.25 -6.04
N SER A 172 -4.53 -17.00 -5.65
CA SER A 172 -5.64 -16.11 -5.98
C SER A 172 -5.22 -14.66 -5.76
N ARG A 173 -6.07 -13.72 -6.16
CA ARG A 173 -5.79 -12.29 -5.97
C ARG A 173 -6.19 -11.81 -4.58
N PHE A 174 -7.30 -12.34 -4.04
CA PHE A 174 -7.89 -11.89 -2.78
C PHE A 174 -8.37 -13.05 -1.92
N CYS A 175 -8.34 -12.83 -0.60
CA CYS A 175 -9.07 -13.58 0.40
C CYS A 175 -10.24 -12.74 0.91
N GLN A 176 -11.45 -13.29 0.91
CA GLN A 176 -12.61 -12.72 1.59
C GLN A 176 -12.79 -13.42 2.92
N VAL A 177 -12.81 -12.66 4.02
CA VAL A 177 -12.99 -13.17 5.39
C VAL A 177 -14.24 -12.57 6.03
N ASP A 178 -14.88 -13.32 6.89
CA ASP A 178 -15.99 -12.79 7.68
C ASP A 178 -15.50 -11.91 8.85
N ARG A 179 -16.44 -11.37 9.63
CA ARG A 179 -16.15 -10.54 10.81
C ARG A 179 -15.47 -11.28 11.95
N ASN A 180 -15.41 -12.61 11.89
CA ASN A 180 -14.72 -13.46 12.86
C ASN A 180 -13.35 -13.92 12.33
N GLY A 181 -12.88 -13.35 11.20
CA GLY A 181 -11.59 -13.68 10.62
C GLY A 181 -11.55 -14.99 9.82
N LYS A 182 -12.69 -15.68 9.68
CA LYS A 182 -12.76 -16.97 8.95
C LYS A 182 -12.77 -16.72 7.45
N LEU A 183 -11.95 -17.46 6.72
CA LEU A 183 -11.96 -17.45 5.26
C LEU A 183 -13.31 -17.94 4.71
N LEU A 184 -13.95 -17.10 3.90
CA LEU A 184 -15.18 -17.42 3.18
C LEU A 184 -14.86 -17.97 1.80
N LYS A 185 -14.00 -17.27 1.05
CA LYS A 185 -13.54 -17.68 -0.29
C LYS A 185 -12.28 -16.94 -0.69
N LYS A 186 -11.57 -17.52 -1.66
CA LYS A 186 -10.52 -16.88 -2.45
C LYS A 186 -11.06 -16.59 -3.84
N TRP A 187 -10.64 -15.49 -4.47
CA TRP A 187 -11.08 -15.15 -5.81
C TRP A 187 -10.13 -14.18 -6.52
N GLY A 188 -10.36 -14.03 -7.84
CA GLY A 188 -9.48 -13.28 -8.71
C GLY A 188 -8.16 -14.01 -8.99
N GLU A 189 -7.55 -13.69 -10.11
CA GLU A 189 -6.25 -14.23 -10.54
C GLU A 189 -5.26 -13.08 -10.67
N ILE A 190 -3.98 -13.35 -10.45
CA ILE A 190 -2.91 -12.41 -10.77
C ILE A 190 -2.86 -12.28 -12.31
N PRO A 191 -3.08 -11.06 -12.88
CA PRO A 191 -3.22 -10.89 -14.32
C PRO A 191 -1.86 -10.79 -15.03
N THR A 192 -0.94 -11.72 -14.72
CA THR A 192 0.40 -11.76 -15.31
C THR A 192 0.40 -12.54 -16.62
N GLU A 193 1.28 -12.15 -17.54
CA GLU A 193 1.58 -12.92 -18.74
C GLU A 193 2.51 -14.11 -18.47
N ARG A 194 3.19 -14.11 -17.30
CA ARG A 194 4.14 -15.15 -16.85
C ARG A 194 3.43 -16.29 -16.13
N LYS A 195 2.46 -16.94 -16.79
CA LYS A 195 1.60 -17.98 -16.19
C LYS A 195 2.37 -19.21 -15.71
N ASP A 196 3.38 -19.66 -16.47
CA ASP A 196 4.21 -20.82 -16.11
C ASP A 196 5.05 -20.53 -14.85
N ASP A 197 5.62 -19.34 -14.76
CA ASP A 197 6.35 -18.92 -13.57
C ASP A 197 5.43 -18.78 -12.36
N LEU A 198 4.23 -18.20 -12.54
CA LEU A 198 3.22 -18.09 -11.48
C LEU A 198 2.84 -19.49 -10.93
N GLN A 199 2.60 -20.44 -11.81
CA GLN A 199 2.28 -21.82 -11.41
C GLN A 199 3.41 -22.46 -10.61
N LYS A 200 4.66 -22.22 -11.01
CA LYS A 200 5.85 -22.79 -10.37
C LYS A 200 6.24 -22.10 -9.06
N TYR A 201 6.02 -20.78 -8.97
CA TYR A 201 6.48 -19.93 -7.86
C TYR A 201 5.37 -19.00 -7.35
N PRO A 202 4.22 -19.53 -6.90
CA PRO A 202 3.05 -18.71 -6.58
C PRO A 202 3.34 -17.67 -5.49
N TYR A 203 4.08 -18.01 -4.44
CA TYR A 203 4.44 -17.06 -3.37
C TYR A 203 5.27 -15.87 -3.87
N ALA A 204 6.20 -16.11 -4.78
CA ALA A 204 6.99 -15.01 -5.37
C ALA A 204 6.10 -14.05 -6.15
N PHE A 205 5.13 -14.59 -6.90
CA PHE A 205 4.15 -13.75 -7.61
C PHE A 205 3.20 -13.03 -6.67
N GLY A 206 2.66 -13.71 -5.67
CA GLY A 206 1.85 -13.05 -4.63
C GLY A 206 2.57 -11.85 -4.02
N TYR A 207 3.84 -12.02 -3.66
CA TYR A 207 4.66 -10.95 -3.10
C TYR A 207 5.02 -9.86 -4.12
N GLY A 208 5.42 -10.24 -5.34
CA GLY A 208 5.80 -9.29 -6.40
C GLY A 208 4.62 -8.44 -6.87
N TRP A 209 3.40 -8.96 -6.82
CA TRP A 209 2.15 -8.29 -7.16
C TRP A 209 1.45 -7.62 -5.96
N ARG A 210 2.19 -7.35 -4.90
CA ARG A 210 1.71 -6.57 -3.76
C ARG A 210 1.04 -5.28 -4.23
N SER A 211 -0.15 -5.00 -3.71
CA SER A 211 -0.98 -3.89 -4.19
C SER A 211 -1.67 -3.20 -3.02
N PHE A 212 -1.90 -1.91 -3.20
CA PHE A 212 -2.85 -1.14 -2.42
C PHE A 212 -4.24 -1.41 -2.96
N ILE A 213 -5.22 -1.56 -2.08
CA ILE A 213 -6.61 -1.80 -2.47
C ILE A 213 -7.55 -0.79 -1.81
N ASP A 214 -8.62 -0.43 -2.52
CA ASP A 214 -9.74 0.28 -1.90
C ASP A 214 -11.06 -0.10 -2.59
N TYR A 215 -12.15 0.02 -1.84
CA TYR A 215 -13.47 -0.39 -2.27
C TYR A 215 -14.54 0.64 -1.95
N ALA A 216 -15.23 1.11 -2.97
CA ALA A 216 -16.39 1.99 -2.83
C ALA A 216 -17.71 1.19 -2.80
N PRO A 217 -18.34 0.97 -1.63
CA PRO A 217 -19.54 0.11 -1.51
C PRO A 217 -20.74 0.60 -2.33
N LYS A 218 -20.90 1.93 -2.46
CA LYS A 218 -22.03 2.52 -3.20
C LYS A 218 -21.98 2.19 -4.68
N THR A 219 -20.80 2.26 -5.30
CA THR A 219 -20.63 1.98 -6.71
C THR A 219 -20.36 0.50 -6.99
N GLY A 220 -19.80 -0.20 -6.00
CA GLY A 220 -19.33 -1.58 -6.12
C GLY A 220 -18.00 -1.69 -6.84
N ILE A 221 -17.22 -0.61 -6.87
CA ILE A 221 -15.89 -0.57 -7.49
C ILE A 221 -14.84 -0.95 -6.45
N LEU A 222 -14.10 -2.01 -6.75
CA LEU A 222 -12.87 -2.41 -6.06
C LEU A 222 -11.70 -2.13 -7.00
N VAL A 223 -10.66 -1.55 -6.47
CA VAL A 223 -9.42 -1.29 -7.23
C VAL A 223 -8.24 -1.89 -6.50
N ALA A 224 -7.29 -2.44 -7.26
CA ALA A 224 -5.97 -2.81 -6.76
C ALA A 224 -4.91 -2.17 -7.65
N ALA A 225 -4.03 -1.38 -7.04
CA ALA A 225 -2.90 -0.72 -7.70
C ALA A 225 -1.58 -1.33 -7.21
N THR A 226 -0.79 -1.92 -8.09
CA THR A 226 0.46 -2.60 -7.71
C THR A 226 1.48 -1.62 -7.17
N GLN A 227 2.16 -2.00 -6.08
CA GLN A 227 3.26 -1.22 -5.52
C GLN A 227 4.45 -1.15 -6.48
N PHE A 228 4.70 -2.23 -7.19
CA PHE A 228 5.78 -2.31 -8.18
C PHE A 228 5.19 -2.41 -9.60
N GLY A 229 5.92 -1.91 -10.61
CA GLY A 229 5.40 -1.78 -11.96
C GLY A 229 4.30 -0.72 -12.07
N GLU A 230 3.44 -0.84 -13.05
CA GLU A 230 2.34 0.12 -13.29
C GLU A 230 1.09 -0.62 -13.77
N VAL A 231 0.50 -1.40 -12.84
CA VAL A 231 -0.74 -2.14 -13.09
C VAL A 231 -1.81 -1.70 -12.12
N MET A 232 -2.97 -1.38 -12.66
CA MET A 232 -4.18 -1.12 -11.90
C MET A 232 -5.30 -2.05 -12.39
N GLU A 233 -5.92 -2.73 -11.46
CA GLU A 233 -7.04 -3.63 -11.70
C GLU A 233 -8.31 -3.01 -11.11
N ILE A 234 -9.39 -2.99 -11.90
CA ILE A 234 -10.68 -2.45 -11.52
C ILE A 234 -11.74 -3.53 -11.67
N TRP A 235 -12.39 -3.89 -10.56
CA TRP A 235 -13.53 -4.78 -10.54
C TRP A 235 -14.81 -3.98 -10.25
N ASN A 236 -15.82 -4.11 -11.08
CA ASN A 236 -17.17 -3.74 -10.72
C ASN A 236 -17.89 -4.99 -10.22
N VAL A 237 -17.93 -5.17 -8.89
CA VAL A 237 -18.49 -6.39 -8.29
C VAL A 237 -20.00 -6.50 -8.43
N LYS A 238 -20.70 -5.38 -8.70
CA LYS A 238 -22.14 -5.36 -8.98
C LYS A 238 -22.45 -5.80 -10.40
N LYS A 239 -21.59 -5.43 -11.37
CA LYS A 239 -21.73 -5.77 -12.78
C LYS A 239 -20.95 -7.03 -13.18
N ASN A 240 -20.16 -7.58 -12.26
CA ASN A 240 -19.25 -8.71 -12.46
C ASN A 240 -18.30 -8.48 -13.66
N THR A 241 -17.69 -7.30 -13.72
CA THR A 241 -16.69 -6.96 -14.75
C THR A 241 -15.34 -6.69 -14.12
N HIS A 242 -14.26 -6.98 -14.87
CA HIS A 242 -12.88 -6.77 -14.50
C HIS A 242 -12.12 -6.12 -15.65
N LYS A 243 -11.36 -5.06 -15.37
CA LYS A 243 -10.49 -4.36 -16.32
C LYS A 243 -9.08 -4.30 -15.72
N VAL A 244 -8.08 -4.56 -16.55
CA VAL A 244 -6.67 -4.40 -16.20
C VAL A 244 -6.11 -3.25 -17.03
N ILE A 245 -5.46 -2.30 -16.37
CA ILE A 245 -4.78 -1.17 -16.98
C ILE A 245 -3.30 -1.33 -16.71
N LYS A 246 -2.50 -1.34 -17.78
CA LYS A 246 -1.04 -1.38 -17.70
C LYS A 246 -0.48 -0.10 -18.31
N GLY A 247 0.36 0.58 -17.54
CA GLY A 247 1.09 1.75 -18.03
C GLY A 247 2.49 1.37 -18.56
N LYS A 248 3.32 2.38 -18.79
CA LYS A 248 4.66 2.24 -19.38
C LYS A 248 5.61 1.33 -18.59
N LEU A 249 5.48 1.29 -17.26
CA LEU A 249 6.30 0.43 -16.40
C LEU A 249 5.85 -1.03 -16.39
N ASP A 250 4.68 -1.33 -16.99
CA ASP A 250 4.15 -2.69 -17.17
C ASP A 250 4.04 -3.49 -15.85
N GLU A 251 4.09 -4.82 -15.94
CA GLU A 251 4.00 -5.74 -14.80
C GLU A 251 5.16 -5.55 -13.80
N PRO A 252 4.94 -5.88 -12.52
CA PRO A 252 6.00 -5.89 -11.53
C PRO A 252 7.21 -6.73 -11.97
N GLU A 253 8.39 -6.13 -11.95
CA GLU A 253 9.65 -6.83 -12.18
C GLU A 253 10.28 -7.25 -10.86
N PHE A 254 10.62 -8.53 -10.76
CA PHE A 254 11.23 -9.08 -9.56
C PHE A 254 12.08 -10.32 -9.87
N LYS A 255 13.07 -10.54 -9.02
CA LYS A 255 13.83 -11.78 -8.96
C LYS A 255 13.05 -12.81 -8.14
N ILE A 256 12.82 -13.97 -8.72
CA ILE A 256 12.10 -15.07 -8.06
C ILE A 256 13.04 -15.78 -7.08
N LEU A 257 12.57 -15.96 -5.85
CA LEU A 257 13.12 -16.85 -4.84
C LEU A 257 12.03 -17.86 -4.44
N PRO A 258 12.37 -19.00 -3.82
CA PRO A 258 11.39 -20.08 -3.56
C PRO A 258 10.13 -19.61 -2.81
N GLU A 259 10.28 -18.72 -1.82
CA GLU A 259 9.18 -18.30 -0.94
C GLU A 259 8.84 -16.81 -1.01
N TYR A 260 9.59 -16.02 -1.78
CA TYR A 260 9.36 -14.59 -1.92
C TYR A 260 9.98 -14.00 -3.20
N ALA A 261 9.73 -12.74 -3.45
CA ALA A 261 10.31 -12.00 -4.56
C ALA A 261 11.17 -10.83 -4.06
N ILE A 262 12.24 -10.53 -4.79
CA ILE A 262 13.00 -9.30 -4.61
C ILE A 262 12.63 -8.36 -5.75
N PRO A 263 11.91 -7.26 -5.49
CA PRO A 263 11.60 -6.28 -6.52
C PRO A 263 12.86 -5.71 -7.15
N THR A 264 12.85 -5.55 -8.48
CA THR A 264 14.01 -5.06 -9.25
C THR A 264 13.66 -3.95 -10.24
N GLY A 265 12.38 -3.77 -10.52
CA GLY A 265 11.87 -2.81 -11.48
C GLY A 265 11.68 -1.41 -10.91
N ALA A 266 10.48 -0.88 -11.02
CA ALA A 266 10.13 0.46 -10.55
C ALA A 266 9.08 0.41 -9.44
N VAL A 267 9.10 1.40 -8.56
CA VAL A 267 8.00 1.68 -7.64
C VAL A 267 6.92 2.41 -8.43
N GLY A 268 5.75 1.80 -8.55
CA GLY A 268 4.63 2.32 -9.30
C GLY A 268 3.72 3.18 -8.43
N HIS A 269 2.90 2.54 -7.59
CA HIS A 269 1.92 3.22 -6.76
C HIS A 269 2.31 3.20 -5.28
N CYS A 270 1.83 4.19 -4.51
CA CYS A 270 2.14 4.33 -3.09
C CYS A 270 0.89 4.31 -2.22
N ASP A 271 -0.26 4.67 -2.75
CA ASP A 271 -1.55 4.65 -2.06
C ASP A 271 -2.69 4.81 -3.07
N ILE A 272 -3.92 4.49 -2.65
CA ILE A 272 -5.13 4.59 -3.47
C ILE A 272 -6.34 4.99 -2.64
N GLN A 273 -7.23 5.76 -3.22
CA GLN A 273 -8.57 5.99 -2.70
C GLN A 273 -9.62 5.91 -3.81
N VAL A 274 -10.66 5.14 -3.58
CA VAL A 274 -11.82 5.03 -4.47
C VAL A 274 -12.99 5.77 -3.86
N THR A 275 -13.40 6.85 -4.51
CA THR A 275 -14.59 7.62 -4.10
C THR A 275 -15.84 7.10 -4.83
N ASP A 276 -16.98 7.74 -4.59
CA ASP A 276 -18.21 7.44 -5.36
C ASP A 276 -18.13 7.94 -6.82
N ARG A 277 -17.11 8.73 -7.21
CA ARG A 277 -17.00 9.41 -8.50
C ARG A 277 -15.74 9.09 -9.28
N ALA A 278 -14.62 8.83 -8.58
CA ALA A 278 -13.32 8.67 -9.22
C ALA A 278 -12.38 7.79 -8.40
N ILE A 279 -11.29 7.37 -9.02
CA ILE A 279 -10.18 6.63 -8.42
C ILE A 279 -8.98 7.59 -8.36
N TYR A 280 -8.42 7.79 -7.19
CA TYR A 280 -7.24 8.60 -6.94
C TYR A 280 -6.08 7.69 -6.56
N VAL A 281 -4.94 7.84 -7.23
CA VAL A 281 -3.77 6.96 -7.01
C VAL A 281 -2.52 7.80 -6.87
N ILE A 282 -1.76 7.63 -5.80
CA ILE A 282 -0.42 8.20 -5.72
C ILE A 282 0.51 7.38 -6.62
N TYR A 283 1.09 8.05 -7.60
CA TYR A 283 2.04 7.46 -8.54
C TYR A 283 3.45 8.02 -8.32
N ARG A 284 4.42 7.12 -8.14
CA ARG A 284 5.83 7.47 -8.02
C ARG A 284 6.56 7.35 -9.34
N GLY A 285 6.44 6.22 -10.02
CA GLY A 285 6.97 6.00 -11.36
C GLY A 285 8.51 6.04 -11.46
N VAL A 286 9.22 5.69 -10.39
CA VAL A 286 10.70 5.79 -10.32
C VAL A 286 11.30 4.40 -10.29
N SER A 287 12.32 4.19 -11.14
CA SER A 287 13.13 2.96 -11.15
C SER A 287 13.91 2.80 -9.84
N MET A 288 13.86 1.61 -9.25
CA MET A 288 14.68 1.28 -8.06
C MET A 288 16.18 1.43 -8.33
N LYS A 289 16.60 1.22 -9.58
CA LYS A 289 17.99 1.47 -10.00
C LYS A 289 18.34 2.95 -9.95
N ASP A 290 17.44 3.83 -10.39
CA ASP A 290 17.65 5.28 -10.36
C ASP A 290 17.65 5.80 -8.92
N ASP A 291 16.77 5.29 -8.07
CA ASP A 291 16.78 5.56 -6.64
C ASP A 291 18.12 5.17 -6.00
N MET A 292 18.62 3.96 -6.28
CA MET A 292 19.90 3.50 -5.77
C MET A 292 21.06 4.36 -6.25
N LEU A 293 21.09 4.74 -7.53
CA LEU A 293 22.10 5.63 -8.09
C LEU A 293 22.04 7.04 -7.49
N ALA A 294 20.83 7.54 -7.21
CA ALA A 294 20.64 8.82 -6.53
C ALA A 294 21.18 8.77 -5.10
N HIS A 295 20.87 7.70 -4.37
CA HIS A 295 21.39 7.47 -3.02
C HIS A 295 22.92 7.40 -2.97
N GLN A 296 23.55 6.68 -3.88
CA GLN A 296 25.01 6.60 -3.99
C GLN A 296 25.66 7.97 -4.24
N LYS A 297 24.94 8.90 -4.87
CA LYS A 297 25.36 10.28 -5.09
C LYS A 297 25.00 11.24 -3.93
N GLY A 298 24.56 10.69 -2.80
CA GLY A 298 24.18 11.47 -1.61
C GLY A 298 22.88 12.27 -1.77
N LYS A 299 22.05 11.96 -2.78
CA LYS A 299 20.74 12.62 -2.94
C LYS A 299 19.73 11.97 -1.97
N PRO A 300 18.88 12.76 -1.32
CA PRO A 300 17.80 12.22 -0.52
C PRO A 300 16.84 11.41 -1.41
N LEU A 301 16.35 10.30 -0.88
CA LEU A 301 15.31 9.48 -1.52
C LEU A 301 14.00 9.70 -0.78
N PRO A 302 13.20 10.68 -1.20
CA PRO A 302 11.92 10.91 -0.54
C PRO A 302 11.02 9.68 -0.70
N GLN A 303 10.39 9.28 0.39
CA GLN A 303 9.34 8.27 0.37
C GLN A 303 8.07 8.86 -0.27
N GLY A 304 7.20 7.99 -0.83
CA GLY A 304 5.96 8.42 -1.46
C GLY A 304 6.13 8.87 -2.92
N GLY A 305 5.12 9.60 -3.42
CA GLY A 305 5.06 10.10 -4.79
C GLY A 305 4.66 11.57 -4.87
N LYS A 306 5.03 12.24 -5.95
CA LYS A 306 4.65 13.64 -6.24
C LYS A 306 3.55 13.77 -7.29
N THR A 307 2.94 12.68 -7.66
CA THR A 307 1.90 12.66 -8.68
C THR A 307 0.67 11.95 -8.15
N VAL A 308 -0.49 12.59 -8.25
CA VAL A 308 -1.78 11.95 -8.01
C VAL A 308 -2.51 11.86 -9.35
N ARG A 309 -2.78 10.63 -9.78
CA ARG A 309 -3.52 10.33 -10.99
C ARG A 309 -4.98 10.05 -10.67
N VAL A 310 -5.86 10.62 -11.45
CA VAL A 310 -7.30 10.50 -11.27
C VAL A 310 -7.89 9.78 -12.48
N PHE A 311 -8.62 8.70 -12.21
CA PHE A 311 -9.32 7.93 -13.23
C PHE A 311 -10.82 7.92 -12.97
N SER A 312 -11.61 7.73 -14.01
CA SER A 312 -13.03 7.40 -13.85
C SER A 312 -13.19 6.04 -13.18
N LEU A 313 -14.38 5.72 -12.73
CA LEU A 313 -14.68 4.40 -12.15
C LEU A 313 -14.59 3.25 -13.18
N GLU A 314 -14.55 3.57 -14.47
CA GLU A 314 -14.30 2.67 -15.60
C GLU A 314 -12.83 2.62 -16.00
N GLY A 315 -11.97 3.41 -15.31
CA GLY A 315 -10.52 3.44 -15.51
C GLY A 315 -10.07 4.26 -16.71
N GLU A 316 -10.85 5.27 -17.12
CA GLU A 316 -10.40 6.24 -18.10
C GLU A 316 -9.59 7.35 -17.40
N PRO A 317 -8.42 7.75 -17.91
CA PRO A 317 -7.61 8.81 -17.31
C PRO A 317 -8.35 10.15 -17.42
N LEU A 318 -8.52 10.83 -16.28
CA LEU A 318 -9.23 12.11 -16.20
C LEU A 318 -8.29 13.27 -15.96
N LYS A 319 -7.42 13.15 -14.95
CA LYS A 319 -6.57 14.26 -14.50
C LYS A 319 -5.31 13.74 -13.83
N GLU A 320 -4.23 14.48 -13.97
CA GLU A 320 -2.99 14.25 -13.22
C GLU A 320 -2.63 15.51 -12.43
N TYR A 321 -2.48 15.38 -11.11
CA TYR A 321 -1.98 16.42 -10.24
C TYR A 321 -0.49 16.23 -9.98
N LYS A 322 0.31 17.28 -10.16
CA LYS A 322 1.70 17.36 -9.72
C LYS A 322 1.76 18.11 -8.39
N LEU A 323 2.28 17.45 -7.38
CA LEU A 323 2.38 17.98 -6.02
C LEU A 323 3.76 18.56 -5.77
N ASP A 324 3.85 19.59 -4.95
CA ASP A 324 5.10 20.15 -4.45
C ASP A 324 5.74 19.23 -3.36
N HIS A 325 4.94 18.50 -2.59
CA HIS A 325 5.39 17.50 -1.60
C HIS A 325 5.41 16.08 -2.15
N SER A 326 6.27 15.23 -1.57
CA SER A 326 6.27 13.78 -1.82
C SER A 326 5.43 13.11 -0.74
N VAL A 327 4.27 12.58 -1.11
CA VAL A 327 3.26 12.10 -0.17
C VAL A 327 3.11 10.58 -0.20
N SER A 328 2.87 9.97 0.96
CA SER A 328 2.71 8.52 1.12
C SER A 328 1.25 8.08 1.21
N GLY A 329 0.37 8.92 1.71
CA GLY A 329 -1.05 8.66 1.87
C GLY A 329 -1.89 9.87 1.48
N ILE A 330 -3.10 9.65 0.99
CA ILE A 330 -4.06 10.70 0.62
C ILE A 330 -5.45 10.41 1.18
N TRP A 331 -6.19 11.49 1.44
CA TRP A 331 -7.62 11.45 1.72
C TRP A 331 -8.34 12.56 0.96
N VAL A 332 -9.10 12.16 -0.04
CA VAL A 332 -9.83 13.08 -0.93
C VAL A 332 -11.24 13.32 -0.41
N MET A 333 -11.59 14.57 -0.28
CA MET A 333 -12.92 15.04 0.11
C MET A 333 -13.53 15.84 -1.05
N GLU A 334 -14.04 15.14 -2.06
CA GLU A 334 -14.55 15.75 -3.29
C GLU A 334 -15.63 16.80 -3.02
N GLY A 335 -16.51 16.54 -2.04
CA GLY A 335 -17.56 17.49 -1.65
C GLY A 335 -17.04 18.82 -1.10
N GLU A 336 -15.81 18.85 -0.58
CA GLU A 336 -15.13 20.04 -0.09
C GLU A 336 -14.10 20.59 -1.10
N GLY A 337 -13.88 19.89 -2.20
CA GLY A 337 -12.84 20.22 -3.16
C GLY A 337 -11.44 20.22 -2.55
N LYS A 338 -11.17 19.24 -1.66
CA LYS A 338 -9.92 19.14 -0.91
C LYS A 338 -9.31 17.75 -0.98
N MET A 339 -8.01 17.71 -0.82
CA MET A 339 -7.24 16.48 -0.57
C MET A 339 -6.29 16.75 0.60
N TRP A 340 -6.36 15.91 1.60
CA TRP A 340 -5.38 15.81 2.66
C TRP A 340 -4.31 14.80 2.23
N ALA A 341 -3.05 15.09 2.55
CA ALA A 341 -1.94 14.21 2.23
C ALA A 341 -0.92 14.16 3.37
N LEU A 342 -0.15 13.08 3.44
CA LEU A 342 0.90 12.90 4.43
C LEU A 342 2.26 12.83 3.75
N ASP A 343 3.15 13.76 4.11
CA ASP A 343 4.55 13.78 3.70
C ASP A 343 5.42 13.21 4.82
N VAL A 344 5.77 11.94 4.72
CA VAL A 344 6.59 11.23 5.71
C VAL A 344 8.05 11.73 5.79
N ASN A 345 8.44 12.61 4.86
CA ASN A 345 9.79 13.19 4.83
C ASN A 345 9.87 14.53 5.57
N SER A 346 8.74 15.00 6.13
CA SER A 346 8.61 16.29 6.81
C SER A 346 8.31 16.11 8.29
N ASP A 347 8.88 16.97 9.13
CA ASP A 347 8.51 17.05 10.55
C ASP A 347 7.07 17.56 10.76
N GLU A 348 6.54 18.31 9.78
CA GLU A 348 5.13 18.74 9.69
C GLU A 348 4.47 17.99 8.53
N PRO A 349 3.96 16.75 8.78
CA PRO A 349 3.62 15.84 7.69
C PRO A 349 2.29 16.13 7.01
N LEU A 350 1.37 16.84 7.65
CA LEU A 350 0.02 17.04 7.12
C LEU A 350 -0.02 18.20 6.11
N VAL A 351 -0.49 17.91 4.91
CA VAL A 351 -0.59 18.86 3.81
C VAL A 351 -2.00 18.90 3.25
N GLU A 352 -2.57 20.09 3.14
CA GLU A 352 -3.86 20.35 2.47
C GLU A 352 -3.63 20.79 1.03
N TYR A 353 -4.30 20.15 0.09
CA TYR A 353 -4.40 20.58 -1.30
C TYR A 353 -5.83 20.97 -1.65
N LYS A 354 -5.99 22.07 -2.40
CA LYS A 354 -7.29 22.44 -3.00
C LYS A 354 -7.40 21.82 -4.37
N LEU A 355 -8.42 21.01 -4.56
CA LEU A 355 -8.74 20.40 -5.85
C LEU A 355 -9.62 21.39 -6.65
N LYS A 356 -9.23 21.64 -7.89
CA LYS A 356 -9.96 22.55 -8.80
C LYS A 356 -10.62 21.74 -9.92
#